data_b914c4263f560397834fb00e5c123dc2
#
_entry.id   b914c4263f560397834fb00e5c123dc2
#
_cell.length_a   1.000
_cell.length_b   1.000
_cell.length_c   1.000
_cell.angle_alpha   90.00
_cell.angle_beta   90.00
_cell.angle_gamma   90.00
#
_symmetry.space_group_name_H-M   'P 1'
#
loop_
_entity.id
_entity.type
_entity.pdbx_description
1 polymer ?
#
loop_
_entity_poly.entity_id
_entity_poly.type
_entity_poly.pdbx_seq_one_letter_code
_entity_poly.pdbx_strand_id
1 'polypeptide(L)'
;MELDGQIMKFPMTYQDFVGMGWELSSREDPDMKISTNSYGFVSFNKGKNSVSAEVMNLGINEVGLEDSLIGGITVDGSYDIDLTSVSVKLPGGIELGKSTLDDIKAAYGDPSDTYEGDLYTKVTYEKDTYQEVELSVFKDDNTLKKVDMENLEEPEGYDKGAVSDEVPDIVTAYKAPDALGSDMLDTAVEYMGDLYSLPAPVSAFTANGWEIQNAEDTPYVEGN
;
A
#
# COMPACT_ATOMS: atom_id res chain seq x y z
N MET A 1 1.80 10.67 -15.00
CA MET A 1 0.91 10.40 -16.15
C MET A 1 -0.23 11.42 -16.21
N GLU A 2 -0.97 11.46 -17.32
CA GLU A 2 -2.22 12.22 -17.45
C GLU A 2 -3.37 11.22 -17.59
N LEU A 3 -4.39 11.34 -16.75
CA LEU A 3 -5.61 10.55 -16.79
C LEU A 3 -6.81 11.51 -16.87
N ASP A 4 -7.60 11.40 -17.94
CA ASP A 4 -8.75 12.25 -18.19
C ASP A 4 -8.45 13.77 -18.14
N GLY A 5 -7.30 14.17 -18.72
CA GLY A 5 -6.83 15.56 -18.75
C GLY A 5 -6.20 16.07 -17.46
N GLN A 6 -6.12 15.23 -16.42
CA GLN A 6 -5.53 15.58 -15.13
C GLN A 6 -4.17 14.93 -14.95
N ILE A 7 -3.16 15.71 -14.54
CA ILE A 7 -1.80 15.20 -14.32
C ILE A 7 -1.71 14.58 -12.93
N MET A 8 -1.27 13.32 -12.88
CA MET A 8 -1.01 12.59 -11.66
C MET A 8 0.49 12.36 -11.50
N LYS A 9 0.96 12.48 -10.26
CA LYS A 9 2.33 12.16 -9.85
C LYS A 9 2.24 11.35 -8.57
N PHE A 10 2.76 10.13 -8.58
CA PHE A 10 2.80 9.27 -7.42
C PHE A 10 4.12 9.43 -6.64
N PRO A 11 4.10 9.28 -5.31
CA PRO A 11 2.89 9.15 -4.51
C PRO A 11 2.10 10.46 -4.41
N MET A 12 0.80 10.35 -4.19
CA MET A 12 -0.11 11.47 -3.94
C MET A 12 -1.08 11.13 -2.81
N THR A 13 -1.78 12.12 -2.24
CA THR A 13 -2.75 11.84 -1.18
C THR A 13 -4.02 11.20 -1.75
N TYR A 14 -4.68 10.37 -0.95
CA TYR A 14 -6.02 9.86 -1.27
C TYR A 14 -6.99 11.00 -1.59
N GLN A 15 -6.93 12.08 -0.82
CA GLN A 15 -7.82 13.25 -0.97
C GLN A 15 -7.60 13.98 -2.31
N ASP A 16 -6.35 14.11 -2.75
CA ASP A 16 -6.06 14.70 -4.08
C ASP A 16 -6.61 13.84 -5.20
N PHE A 17 -6.49 12.51 -5.08
CA PHE A 17 -7.03 11.58 -6.07
C PHE A 17 -8.56 11.64 -6.17
N VAL A 18 -9.25 11.60 -5.03
CA VAL A 18 -10.72 11.75 -4.96
C VAL A 18 -11.14 13.14 -5.46
N GLY A 19 -10.36 14.19 -5.16
CA GLY A 19 -10.56 15.55 -5.68
C GLY A 19 -10.54 15.64 -7.21
N MET A 20 -9.96 14.65 -7.91
CA MET A 20 -10.00 14.53 -9.37
C MET A 20 -11.31 13.91 -9.90
N GLY A 21 -12.26 13.61 -9.01
CA GLY A 21 -13.58 13.07 -9.33
C GLY A 21 -13.62 11.54 -9.45
N TRP A 22 -12.63 10.85 -8.91
CA TRP A 22 -12.65 9.41 -8.72
C TRP A 22 -13.27 9.09 -7.35
N GLU A 23 -14.18 8.13 -7.32
CA GLU A 23 -14.90 7.73 -6.11
C GLU A 23 -14.52 6.30 -5.75
N LEU A 24 -14.32 6.03 -4.45
CA LEU A 24 -14.09 4.67 -3.97
C LEU A 24 -15.21 3.75 -4.45
N SER A 25 -14.86 2.60 -5.01
CA SER A 25 -15.86 1.63 -5.46
C SER A 25 -16.73 1.16 -4.30
N SER A 26 -18.03 1.07 -4.54
CA SER A 26 -18.98 0.54 -3.54
C SER A 26 -18.75 -0.92 -3.14
N ARG A 27 -17.79 -1.59 -3.77
CA ARG A 27 -17.36 -2.95 -3.42
C ARG A 27 -16.24 -2.97 -2.39
N GLU A 28 -15.57 -1.82 -2.21
CA GLU A 28 -14.49 -1.66 -1.24
C GLU A 28 -15.06 -1.30 0.14
N ASP A 29 -14.30 -1.62 1.15
CA ASP A 29 -14.62 -1.24 2.55
C ASP A 29 -14.12 0.19 2.81
N PRO A 30 -15.00 1.18 3.01
CA PRO A 30 -14.58 2.54 3.30
C PRO A 30 -13.89 2.69 4.66
N ASP A 31 -14.10 1.74 5.58
CA ASP A 31 -13.48 1.71 6.91
C ASP A 31 -12.17 0.91 6.92
N MET A 32 -11.69 0.50 5.74
CA MET A 32 -10.42 -0.23 5.60
C MET A 32 -9.29 0.54 6.28
N LYS A 33 -8.47 -0.20 7.04
CA LYS A 33 -7.27 0.33 7.69
C LYS A 33 -6.02 -0.18 6.99
N ILE A 34 -5.04 0.71 6.89
CA ILE A 34 -3.72 0.41 6.33
C ILE A 34 -2.72 0.43 7.49
N SER A 35 -2.16 -0.73 7.80
CA SER A 35 -1.16 -0.86 8.86
C SER A 35 0.13 -0.10 8.50
N THR A 36 0.95 0.17 9.51
CA THR A 36 2.25 0.84 9.31
C THR A 36 3.14 0.09 8.31
N ASN A 37 3.85 0.80 7.45
CA ASN A 37 4.70 0.26 6.39
C ASN A 37 4.02 -0.83 5.54
N SER A 38 2.73 -0.62 5.24
CA SER A 38 1.93 -1.57 4.48
C SER A 38 1.22 -0.88 3.32
N TYR A 39 0.80 -1.69 2.37
CA TYR A 39 -0.01 -1.25 1.25
C TYR A 39 -1.19 -2.19 1.03
N GLY A 40 -2.16 -1.73 0.26
CA GLY A 40 -3.32 -2.50 -0.17
C GLY A 40 -3.82 -1.99 -1.51
N PHE A 41 -4.74 -2.74 -2.12
CA PHE A 41 -5.31 -2.37 -3.41
C PHE A 41 -6.78 -2.06 -3.25
N VAL A 42 -7.22 -0.96 -3.84
CA VAL A 42 -8.63 -0.56 -3.86
C VAL A 42 -9.01 -0.07 -5.25
N SER A 43 -10.27 -0.25 -5.61
CA SER A 43 -10.81 0.18 -6.89
C SER A 43 -11.52 1.53 -6.75
N PHE A 44 -11.30 2.41 -7.72
CA PHE A 44 -12.02 3.68 -7.84
C PHE A 44 -12.80 3.72 -9.14
N ASN A 45 -13.94 4.39 -9.11
CA ASN A 45 -14.80 4.56 -10.25
C ASN A 45 -14.99 6.04 -10.63
N LYS A 46 -15.13 6.30 -11.93
CA LYS A 46 -15.59 7.59 -12.47
C LYS A 46 -16.58 7.32 -13.59
N GLY A 47 -17.85 7.45 -13.29
CA GLY A 47 -18.92 7.00 -14.21
C GLY A 47 -18.87 5.48 -14.42
N LYS A 48 -18.62 5.05 -15.65
CA LYS A 48 -18.46 3.62 -15.98
C LYS A 48 -17.00 3.13 -16.01
N ASN A 49 -16.07 4.04 -15.82
CA ASN A 49 -14.66 3.72 -15.81
C ASN A 49 -14.21 3.33 -14.42
N SER A 50 -13.28 2.38 -14.34
CA SER A 50 -12.67 1.91 -13.10
C SER A 50 -11.16 1.91 -13.22
N VAL A 51 -10.46 2.14 -12.11
CA VAL A 51 -9.02 1.97 -11.97
C VAL A 51 -8.74 1.25 -10.66
N SER A 52 -7.67 0.47 -10.61
CA SER A 52 -7.14 -0.06 -9.34
C SER A 52 -6.02 0.85 -8.87
N ALA A 53 -6.09 1.28 -7.62
CA ALA A 53 -5.04 2.08 -7.01
C ALA A 53 -4.38 1.31 -5.86
N GLU A 54 -3.08 1.48 -5.74
CA GLU A 54 -2.30 0.98 -4.63
C GLU A 54 -2.24 2.05 -3.55
N VAL A 55 -2.93 1.80 -2.44
CA VAL A 55 -2.94 2.67 -1.26
C VAL A 55 -1.86 2.23 -0.29
N MET A 56 -1.14 3.18 0.31
CA MET A 56 -0.03 2.86 1.19
C MET A 56 -0.01 3.75 2.42
N ASN A 57 0.58 3.22 3.50
CA ASN A 57 0.88 3.92 4.73
C ASN A 57 2.36 3.79 5.07
N LEU A 58 3.10 4.88 4.98
CA LEU A 58 4.52 4.97 5.35
C LEU A 58 4.72 5.53 6.76
N GLY A 59 3.61 5.82 7.45
CA GLY A 59 3.60 6.31 8.82
C GLY A 59 3.86 5.24 9.86
N ILE A 60 4.02 5.66 11.11
CA ILE A 60 4.26 4.78 12.26
C ILE A 60 2.97 4.30 12.93
N ASN A 61 1.83 4.87 12.58
CA ASN A 61 0.51 4.47 13.09
C ASN A 61 -0.35 3.91 11.95
N GLU A 62 -1.28 3.02 12.27
CA GLU A 62 -2.32 2.59 11.34
C GLU A 62 -3.21 3.79 10.95
N VAL A 63 -3.58 3.88 9.67
CA VAL A 63 -4.41 4.97 9.14
C VAL A 63 -5.64 4.42 8.41
N GLY A 64 -6.68 5.24 8.28
CA GLY A 64 -7.79 4.96 7.38
C GLY A 64 -7.44 5.24 5.92
N LEU A 65 -8.28 4.76 4.99
CA LEU A 65 -8.09 5.02 3.56
C LEU A 65 -7.97 6.52 3.25
N GLU A 66 -8.77 7.36 3.89
CA GLU A 66 -8.80 8.80 3.64
C GLU A 66 -7.50 9.53 4.02
N ASP A 67 -6.70 8.93 4.91
CA ASP A 67 -5.41 9.45 5.38
C ASP A 67 -4.21 8.76 4.71
N SER A 68 -4.48 7.80 3.79
CA SER A 68 -3.43 7.07 3.08
C SER A 68 -2.85 7.86 1.92
N LEU A 69 -1.71 7.38 1.42
CA LEU A 69 -1.15 7.79 0.14
C LEU A 69 -1.61 6.82 -0.95
N ILE A 70 -1.67 7.29 -2.18
CA ILE A 70 -1.75 6.46 -3.38
C ILE A 70 -0.35 6.41 -3.98
N GLY A 71 0.26 5.22 -3.93
CA GLY A 71 1.59 4.96 -4.43
C GLY A 71 1.60 4.46 -5.88
N GLY A 72 0.50 3.87 -6.33
CA GLY A 72 0.42 3.31 -7.67
C GLY A 72 -0.97 3.28 -8.26
N ILE A 73 -1.05 3.02 -9.55
CA ILE A 73 -2.31 2.89 -10.28
C ILE A 73 -2.17 1.90 -11.43
N THR A 74 -3.17 1.03 -11.57
CA THR A 74 -3.39 0.19 -12.75
C THR A 74 -4.54 0.75 -13.57
N VAL A 75 -4.29 0.98 -14.85
CA VAL A 75 -5.28 1.42 -15.83
C VAL A 75 -5.36 0.41 -16.97
N ASP A 76 -6.50 -0.26 -17.12
CA ASP A 76 -6.73 -1.27 -18.15
C ASP A 76 -7.77 -0.80 -19.16
N GLY A 77 -7.32 -0.40 -20.35
CA GLY A 77 -8.16 0.02 -21.47
C GLY A 77 -8.85 -1.13 -22.22
N SER A 78 -8.58 -2.39 -21.82
CA SER A 78 -9.26 -3.55 -22.43
C SER A 78 -10.61 -3.83 -21.79
N TYR A 79 -10.77 -3.48 -20.47
CA TYR A 79 -11.93 -3.85 -19.69
C TYR A 79 -12.50 -2.70 -18.85
N ASP A 80 -11.61 -1.92 -18.21
CA ASP A 80 -12.02 -1.03 -17.12
C ASP A 80 -12.19 0.43 -17.56
N ILE A 81 -11.53 0.83 -18.65
CA ILE A 81 -11.56 2.20 -19.18
C ILE A 81 -12.15 2.23 -20.57
N ASP A 82 -13.14 3.09 -20.75
CA ASP A 82 -13.66 3.43 -22.08
C ASP A 82 -12.79 4.52 -22.73
N LEU A 83 -11.84 4.10 -23.54
CA LEU A 83 -10.90 4.97 -24.25
C LEU A 83 -11.57 5.94 -25.26
N THR A 84 -12.88 5.78 -25.52
CA THR A 84 -13.63 6.76 -26.29
C THR A 84 -14.04 7.98 -25.47
N SER A 85 -14.04 7.86 -24.14
CA SER A 85 -14.48 8.90 -23.20
C SER A 85 -13.38 9.38 -22.26
N VAL A 86 -12.34 8.58 -22.02
CA VAL A 86 -11.21 8.89 -21.12
C VAL A 86 -9.90 8.74 -21.87
N SER A 87 -9.04 9.72 -21.76
CA SER A 87 -7.67 9.66 -22.31
C SER A 87 -6.65 9.32 -21.22
N VAL A 88 -5.70 8.47 -21.59
CA VAL A 88 -4.56 8.12 -20.70
C VAL A 88 -3.27 8.35 -21.46
N LYS A 89 -2.44 9.24 -20.94
CA LYS A 89 -1.17 9.61 -21.58
C LYS A 89 0.00 9.51 -20.61
N LEU A 90 1.10 9.03 -21.12
CA LEU A 90 2.38 8.99 -20.44
C LEU A 90 3.33 10.03 -21.04
N PRO A 91 4.41 10.42 -20.33
CA PRO A 91 5.45 11.26 -20.89
C PRO A 91 5.96 10.72 -22.25
N GLY A 92 6.56 11.59 -23.06
CA GLY A 92 7.10 11.16 -24.36
C GLY A 92 6.05 10.91 -25.46
N GLY A 93 4.77 11.25 -25.20
CA GLY A 93 3.69 11.13 -26.19
C GLY A 93 3.09 9.74 -26.30
N ILE A 94 3.34 8.86 -25.34
CA ILE A 94 2.74 7.53 -25.27
C ILE A 94 1.30 7.63 -24.81
N GLU A 95 0.37 7.00 -25.54
CA GLU A 95 -1.08 7.08 -25.30
C GLU A 95 -1.70 5.68 -25.30
N LEU A 96 -2.49 5.38 -24.27
CA LEU A 96 -3.21 4.13 -24.11
C LEU A 96 -4.23 3.94 -25.26
N GLY A 97 -4.29 2.76 -25.83
CA GLY A 97 -5.13 2.41 -26.98
C GLY A 97 -4.58 2.87 -28.34
N LYS A 98 -3.38 3.49 -28.39
CA LYS A 98 -2.81 4.01 -29.64
C LYS A 98 -1.34 3.62 -29.84
N SER A 99 -0.50 3.83 -28.82
CA SER A 99 0.94 3.63 -28.95
C SER A 99 1.29 2.15 -29.06
N THR A 100 2.28 1.86 -29.89
CA THR A 100 2.82 0.53 -30.15
C THR A 100 4.03 0.26 -29.25
N LEU A 101 4.53 -0.99 -29.27
CA LEU A 101 5.77 -1.35 -28.60
C LEU A 101 6.98 -0.55 -29.14
N ASP A 102 7.01 -0.30 -30.45
CA ASP A 102 8.08 0.48 -31.08
C ASP A 102 8.05 1.94 -30.63
N ASP A 103 6.85 2.55 -30.49
CA ASP A 103 6.71 3.90 -29.96
C ASP A 103 7.21 3.99 -28.52
N ILE A 104 6.90 3.00 -27.68
CA ILE A 104 7.33 2.92 -26.28
C ILE A 104 8.85 2.84 -26.22
N LYS A 105 9.47 1.93 -26.99
CA LYS A 105 10.93 1.80 -27.04
C LYS A 105 11.62 3.04 -27.62
N ALA A 106 11.00 3.70 -28.59
CA ALA A 106 11.51 4.97 -29.13
C ALA A 106 11.49 6.10 -28.10
N ALA A 107 10.47 6.12 -27.23
CA ALA A 107 10.31 7.16 -26.19
C ALA A 107 11.19 6.91 -24.97
N TYR A 108 11.35 5.65 -24.53
CA TYR A 108 11.96 5.32 -23.23
C TYR A 108 13.25 4.49 -23.32
N GLY A 109 13.60 4.02 -24.51
CA GLY A 109 14.75 3.12 -24.69
C GLY A 109 14.41 1.66 -24.42
N ASP A 110 15.45 0.87 -24.18
CA ASP A 110 15.29 -0.56 -23.87
C ASP A 110 14.70 -0.72 -22.46
N PRO A 111 13.68 -1.59 -22.29
CA PRO A 111 13.11 -1.88 -20.98
C PRO A 111 14.08 -2.67 -20.08
N SER A 112 13.87 -2.59 -18.77
CA SER A 112 14.61 -3.39 -17.76
C SER A 112 14.27 -4.87 -17.87
N ASP A 113 13.01 -5.19 -18.19
CA ASP A 113 12.53 -6.56 -18.41
C ASP A 113 11.47 -6.61 -19.52
N THR A 114 11.34 -7.78 -20.15
CA THR A 114 10.32 -8.03 -21.17
C THR A 114 9.73 -9.43 -21.02
N TYR A 115 8.42 -9.48 -20.83
CA TYR A 115 7.66 -10.72 -20.84
C TYR A 115 6.89 -10.87 -22.15
N GLU A 116 7.09 -11.99 -22.84
CA GLU A 116 6.38 -12.36 -24.08
C GLU A 116 5.32 -13.41 -23.79
N GLY A 117 4.07 -12.99 -23.66
CA GLY A 117 2.91 -13.89 -23.51
C GLY A 117 2.19 -14.14 -24.83
N ASP A 118 1.19 -15.00 -24.80
CA ASP A 118 0.38 -15.32 -25.99
C ASP A 118 -0.51 -14.12 -26.42
N LEU A 119 -1.02 -13.36 -25.47
CA LEU A 119 -1.98 -12.27 -25.69
C LEU A 119 -1.32 -10.90 -25.77
N TYR A 120 -0.24 -10.68 -25.03
CA TYR A 120 0.44 -9.39 -24.94
C TYR A 120 1.94 -9.56 -24.72
N THR A 121 2.66 -8.51 -25.04
CA THR A 121 4.02 -8.27 -24.60
C THR A 121 3.98 -7.24 -23.47
N LYS A 122 4.55 -7.57 -22.31
CA LYS A 122 4.72 -6.63 -21.19
C LYS A 122 6.17 -6.18 -21.15
N VAL A 123 6.39 -4.88 -21.08
CA VAL A 123 7.70 -4.28 -20.85
C VAL A 123 7.71 -3.52 -19.54
N THR A 124 8.78 -3.70 -18.77
CA THR A 124 8.98 -3.08 -17.47
C THR A 124 10.12 -2.07 -17.56
N TYR A 125 9.89 -0.89 -17.01
CA TYR A 125 10.89 0.16 -16.81
C TYR A 125 11.02 0.39 -15.31
N GLU A 126 12.07 -0.14 -14.74
CA GLU A 126 12.40 -0.04 -13.33
C GLU A 126 13.46 1.04 -13.13
N LYS A 127 13.21 1.99 -12.25
CA LYS A 127 14.19 2.98 -11.82
C LYS A 127 14.83 2.59 -10.50
N ASP A 128 14.03 2.02 -9.60
CA ASP A 128 14.41 1.54 -8.26
C ASP A 128 13.47 0.40 -7.87
N THR A 129 13.79 -0.35 -6.81
CA THR A 129 12.95 -1.44 -6.27
C THR A 129 11.50 -1.02 -5.98
N TYR A 130 11.28 0.26 -5.73
CA TYR A 130 9.98 0.83 -5.38
C TYR A 130 9.44 1.81 -6.44
N GLN A 131 10.04 1.84 -7.62
CA GLN A 131 9.64 2.74 -8.71
C GLN A 131 9.69 2.01 -10.04
N GLU A 132 8.53 1.59 -10.52
CA GLU A 132 8.44 0.92 -11.81
C GLU A 132 7.21 1.33 -12.62
N VAL A 133 7.29 1.09 -13.91
CA VAL A 133 6.18 1.19 -14.86
C VAL A 133 6.15 -0.04 -15.72
N GLU A 134 5.03 -0.75 -15.71
CA GLU A 134 4.76 -1.87 -16.59
C GLU A 134 3.77 -1.46 -17.68
N LEU A 135 4.10 -1.78 -18.93
CA LEU A 135 3.32 -1.45 -20.10
C LEU A 135 2.99 -2.71 -20.88
N SER A 136 1.68 -3.03 -21.01
CA SER A 136 1.24 -4.22 -21.75
C SER A 136 0.69 -3.84 -23.12
N VAL A 137 1.40 -4.26 -24.16
CA VAL A 137 1.01 -4.09 -25.56
C VAL A 137 0.34 -5.37 -26.04
N PHE A 138 -0.92 -5.29 -26.44
CA PHE A 138 -1.70 -6.44 -26.84
C PHE A 138 -1.42 -6.79 -28.31
N LYS A 139 -1.35 -8.08 -28.60
CA LYS A 139 -0.93 -8.61 -29.91
C LYS A 139 -2.03 -8.57 -30.98
N ASP A 140 -3.28 -8.41 -30.57
CA ASP A 140 -4.44 -8.38 -31.48
C ASP A 140 -4.44 -7.16 -32.42
N ASP A 141 -4.02 -6.01 -31.89
CA ASP A 141 -3.95 -4.75 -32.66
C ASP A 141 -2.61 -4.01 -32.48
N ASN A 142 -1.68 -4.62 -31.75
CA ASN A 142 -0.33 -4.07 -31.45
C ASN A 142 -0.40 -2.71 -30.78
N THR A 143 -1.35 -2.50 -29.86
CA THR A 143 -1.46 -1.26 -29.08
C THR A 143 -1.28 -1.47 -27.58
N LEU A 144 -0.77 -0.44 -26.91
CA LEU A 144 -0.70 -0.36 -25.45
C LEU A 144 -2.12 -0.36 -24.88
N LYS A 145 -2.47 -1.35 -24.06
CA LYS A 145 -3.80 -1.44 -23.44
C LYS A 145 -3.78 -1.41 -21.92
N LYS A 146 -2.66 -1.74 -21.28
CA LYS A 146 -2.58 -1.68 -19.84
C LYS A 146 -1.33 -0.91 -19.41
N VAL A 147 -1.50 -0.04 -18.44
CA VAL A 147 -0.45 0.67 -17.72
C VAL A 147 -0.56 0.30 -16.25
N ASP A 148 0.55 -0.12 -15.67
CA ASP A 148 0.75 -0.28 -14.26
C ASP A 148 1.90 0.63 -13.84
N MET A 149 1.65 1.55 -12.93
CA MET A 149 2.63 2.54 -12.51
C MET A 149 2.72 2.58 -11.00
N GLU A 150 3.91 2.41 -10.48
CA GLU A 150 4.19 2.34 -9.06
C GLU A 150 5.30 3.28 -8.66
N ASN A 151 5.12 3.99 -7.56
CA ASN A 151 6.12 4.73 -6.82
C ASN A 151 5.78 4.68 -5.34
N LEU A 152 6.40 3.75 -4.62
CA LEU A 152 6.19 3.53 -3.19
C LEU A 152 7.27 4.21 -2.33
N GLU A 153 8.11 5.06 -2.93
CA GLU A 153 9.10 5.82 -2.17
C GLU A 153 8.44 6.86 -1.25
N GLU A 154 9.08 7.08 -0.13
CA GLU A 154 8.67 8.12 0.81
C GLU A 154 8.82 9.51 0.19
N PRO A 155 7.74 10.32 0.17
CA PRO A 155 7.84 11.71 -0.28
C PRO A 155 8.77 12.53 0.62
N GLU A 156 9.51 13.45 0.04
CA GLU A 156 10.35 14.38 0.81
C GLU A 156 9.49 15.17 1.82
N GLY A 157 9.87 15.10 3.10
CA GLY A 157 9.18 15.80 4.19
C GLY A 157 7.86 15.15 4.61
N TYR A 158 7.62 13.88 4.25
CA TYR A 158 6.45 13.14 4.72
C TYR A 158 6.41 13.08 6.25
N ASP A 159 5.26 13.43 6.83
CA ASP A 159 5.04 13.32 8.27
C ASP A 159 4.63 11.87 8.60
N LYS A 160 5.53 11.14 9.24
CA LYS A 160 5.26 9.76 9.67
C LYS A 160 4.33 9.66 10.87
N GLY A 161 3.95 10.77 11.45
CA GLY A 161 3.16 10.84 12.69
C GLY A 161 4.05 10.76 13.93
N ALA A 162 3.41 10.83 15.08
CA ALA A 162 4.05 10.71 16.39
C ALA A 162 3.60 9.42 17.09
N VAL A 163 4.49 8.82 17.87
CA VAL A 163 4.13 7.70 18.74
C VAL A 163 3.08 8.18 19.74
N SER A 164 2.00 7.42 19.92
CA SER A 164 0.98 7.72 20.92
C SER A 164 1.56 7.54 22.32
N ASP A 165 1.37 8.55 23.17
CA ASP A 165 1.69 8.46 24.60
C ASP A 165 0.55 7.81 25.41
N GLU A 166 -0.56 7.46 24.77
CA GLU A 166 -1.69 6.80 25.42
C GLU A 166 -1.36 5.34 25.68
N VAL A 167 -1.44 4.93 26.94
CA VAL A 167 -1.28 3.54 27.34
C VAL A 167 -2.57 2.77 26.99
N PRO A 168 -2.52 1.73 26.12
CA PRO A 168 -3.71 0.98 25.73
C PRO A 168 -4.44 0.34 26.91
N ASP A 169 -5.75 0.18 26.77
CA ASP A 169 -6.59 -0.43 27.79
C ASP A 169 -6.13 -1.85 28.19
N ILE A 170 -5.57 -2.61 27.25
CA ILE A 170 -5.04 -3.94 27.54
C ILE A 170 -3.88 -3.90 28.56
N VAL A 171 -3.08 -2.83 28.55
CA VAL A 171 -1.99 -2.64 29.50
C VAL A 171 -2.53 -2.22 30.88
N THR A 172 -3.44 -1.23 30.89
CA THR A 172 -4.02 -0.69 32.13
C THR A 172 -4.95 -1.69 32.83
N ALA A 173 -5.63 -2.54 32.06
CA ALA A 173 -6.54 -3.56 32.57
C ALA A 173 -5.85 -4.89 32.93
N TYR A 174 -4.57 -5.07 32.57
CA TYR A 174 -3.83 -6.30 32.81
C TYR A 174 -3.80 -6.69 34.28
N LYS A 175 -4.03 -7.99 34.53
CA LYS A 175 -3.88 -8.60 35.84
C LYS A 175 -3.19 -9.94 35.69
N ALA A 176 -2.10 -10.13 36.42
CA ALA A 176 -1.46 -11.42 36.53
C ALA A 176 -2.45 -12.46 37.12
N PRO A 177 -2.43 -13.71 36.62
CA PRO A 177 -3.28 -14.74 37.19
C PRO A 177 -2.77 -15.18 38.56
N ASP A 178 -3.68 -15.65 39.42
CA ASP A 178 -3.34 -16.12 40.77
C ASP A 178 -2.84 -17.58 40.78
N ALA A 179 -3.05 -18.32 39.67
CA ALA A 179 -2.63 -19.71 39.50
C ALA A 179 -2.52 -20.05 38.03
N LEU A 180 -1.78 -21.12 37.73
CA LEU A 180 -1.84 -21.76 36.41
C LEU A 180 -3.25 -22.29 36.18
N GLY A 181 -3.75 -22.13 34.99
CA GLY A 181 -5.02 -22.68 34.57
C GLY A 181 -5.05 -24.20 34.59
N SER A 182 -6.25 -24.77 34.50
CA SER A 182 -6.47 -26.24 34.45
C SER A 182 -6.69 -26.76 33.02
N ASP A 183 -6.85 -25.86 32.05
CA ASP A 183 -7.04 -26.20 30.65
C ASP A 183 -5.74 -25.94 29.88
N MET A 184 -5.47 -26.77 28.88
CA MET A 184 -4.29 -26.62 28.03
C MET A 184 -4.34 -25.35 27.16
N LEU A 185 -5.53 -24.78 26.98
CA LEU A 185 -5.75 -23.53 26.25
C LEU A 185 -5.72 -22.29 27.17
N ASP A 186 -5.60 -22.48 28.49
CA ASP A 186 -5.35 -21.38 29.41
C ASP A 186 -3.98 -20.78 29.08
N THR A 187 -3.96 -19.46 28.86
CA THR A 187 -2.75 -18.74 28.47
C THR A 187 -1.89 -18.31 29.66
N ALA A 188 -2.17 -18.87 30.86
CA ALA A 188 -1.36 -18.63 32.05
C ALA A 188 -0.06 -19.42 31.99
N VAL A 189 1.05 -18.73 32.22
CA VAL A 189 2.42 -19.29 32.23
C VAL A 189 3.15 -18.88 33.51
N GLU A 190 4.06 -19.72 33.96
CA GLU A 190 4.95 -19.43 35.09
C GLU A 190 6.39 -19.31 34.60
N TYR A 191 7.04 -18.20 34.91
CA TYR A 191 8.46 -17.97 34.67
C TYR A 191 9.15 -17.57 35.97
N MET A 192 10.10 -18.37 36.43
CA MET A 192 10.91 -18.10 37.61
C MET A 192 10.11 -17.83 38.91
N GLY A 193 8.88 -18.39 38.98
CA GLY A 193 8.01 -18.24 40.13
C GLY A 193 6.96 -17.14 39.97
N ASP A 194 7.01 -16.35 38.90
CA ASP A 194 6.03 -15.32 38.59
C ASP A 194 5.02 -15.83 37.55
N LEU A 195 3.76 -15.51 37.73
CA LEU A 195 2.67 -15.90 36.85
C LEU A 195 2.29 -14.77 35.89
N TYR A 196 2.05 -15.14 34.64
CA TYR A 196 1.63 -14.25 33.57
C TYR A 196 0.45 -14.84 32.81
N SER A 197 -0.51 -14.02 32.40
CA SER A 197 -1.51 -14.38 31.43
C SER A 197 -1.14 -13.73 30.09
N LEU A 198 -1.00 -14.55 29.05
CA LEU A 198 -0.61 -14.04 27.72
C LEU A 198 -1.87 -13.75 26.87
N PRO A 199 -1.87 -12.62 26.15
CA PRO A 199 -0.84 -11.61 26.03
C PRO A 199 -0.65 -10.80 27.32
N ALA A 200 0.61 -10.51 27.67
CA ALA A 200 0.95 -9.69 28.82
C ALA A 200 1.74 -8.46 28.38
N PRO A 201 1.54 -7.27 28.99
CA PRO A 201 2.33 -6.11 28.66
C PRO A 201 3.78 -6.30 29.12
N VAL A 202 4.71 -5.65 28.46
CA VAL A 202 6.14 -5.70 28.80
C VAL A 202 6.37 -5.25 30.25
N SER A 203 5.60 -4.26 30.70
CA SER A 203 5.66 -3.76 32.09
C SER A 203 5.38 -4.85 33.14
N ALA A 204 4.58 -5.87 32.85
CA ALA A 204 4.34 -6.99 33.76
C ALA A 204 5.61 -7.82 33.98
N PHE A 205 6.47 -7.97 32.95
CA PHE A 205 7.74 -8.65 33.06
C PHE A 205 8.81 -7.78 33.76
N THR A 206 8.92 -6.51 33.35
CA THR A 206 9.93 -5.62 33.94
C THR A 206 9.65 -5.32 35.42
N ALA A 207 8.38 -5.31 35.83
CA ALA A 207 8.00 -5.18 37.25
C ALA A 207 8.52 -6.37 38.11
N ASN A 208 8.72 -7.54 37.51
CA ASN A 208 9.27 -8.74 38.14
C ASN A 208 10.79 -8.90 37.92
N GLY A 209 11.46 -7.81 37.50
CA GLY A 209 12.91 -7.77 37.39
C GLY A 209 13.48 -8.29 36.06
N TRP A 210 12.64 -8.52 35.04
CA TRP A 210 13.11 -8.82 33.70
C TRP A 210 13.68 -7.57 33.02
N GLU A 211 14.73 -7.72 32.27
CA GLU A 211 15.35 -6.64 31.51
C GLU A 211 15.21 -6.89 30.02
N ILE A 212 14.90 -5.83 29.27
CA ILE A 212 14.84 -5.88 27.81
C ILE A 212 16.27 -5.87 27.28
N GLN A 213 16.64 -6.90 26.53
CA GLN A 213 17.94 -6.93 25.86
C GLN A 213 17.92 -5.96 24.67
N ASN A 214 19.00 -5.18 24.53
CA ASN A 214 19.18 -4.23 23.44
C ASN A 214 18.03 -3.20 23.33
N ALA A 215 17.54 -2.71 24.46
CA ALA A 215 16.45 -1.72 24.51
C ALA A 215 16.79 -0.43 23.73
N GLU A 216 18.07 -0.07 23.61
CA GLU A 216 18.54 1.08 22.83
C GLU A 216 18.43 0.84 21.31
N ASP A 217 18.63 -0.43 20.88
CA ASP A 217 18.57 -0.81 19.46
C ASP A 217 17.15 -1.15 19.02
N THR A 218 16.29 -1.50 19.97
CA THR A 218 14.89 -1.89 19.70
C THR A 218 13.98 -1.11 20.66
N PRO A 219 13.84 0.20 20.45
CA PRO A 219 12.98 1.01 21.29
C PRO A 219 11.54 0.51 21.21
N TYR A 220 10.91 0.36 22.35
CA TYR A 220 9.47 0.11 22.42
C TYR A 220 8.80 1.20 23.26
N VAL A 221 7.56 1.47 22.94
CA VAL A 221 6.69 2.30 23.75
C VAL A 221 5.71 1.37 24.46
N GLU A 222 5.46 1.61 25.74
CA GLU A 222 4.52 0.80 26.50
C GLU A 222 3.14 0.90 25.85
N GLY A 223 2.65 -0.25 25.35
CA GLY A 223 1.38 -0.32 24.67
C GLY A 223 1.43 -0.47 23.15
N ASN A 224 2.59 -0.53 22.55
CA ASN A 224 2.79 -0.88 21.12
C ASN A 224 3.38 -2.28 20.97
#